data_4a85801cfd38cb7bf5c31aebec267069
#
_entry.id   4a85801cfd38cb7bf5c31aebec267069
#
_cell.length_a   1.000
_cell.length_b   1.000
_cell.length_c   1.000
_cell.angle_alpha   90.00
_cell.angle_beta   90.00
_cell.angle_gamma   90.00
#
_symmetry.space_group_name_H-M   'P 1'
#
loop_
_entity.id
_entity.type
_entity.pdbx_description
1 polymer ?
#
loop_
_entity_poly.entity_id
_entity_poly.type
_entity_poly.pdbx_seq_one_letter_code
_entity_poly.pdbx_strand_id
1 'polypeptide(L)'
;MRKMLSAALLMCMATLLSTLSMPTVLARPNGILKCELSMEINWGFLLDPSEPSFIGTVSGDINGYLYIYLKEASYPGKTEHFSETWKIVTYDGDTIEGFDEGVWSFHNLKWVANGRVTSASGAWSYLVGANFQYSGTTTPVYGPPTPVYGTGTLHITSRP
;
A
#
# COMPACT_ATOMS: atom_id res chain seq x y z
N MET A 1 -71.04 17.86 -5.78
CA MET A 1 -70.25 17.60 -4.63
C MET A 1 -70.02 16.10 -4.50
N ARG A 2 -68.90 15.56 -4.49
CA ARG A 2 -68.43 14.16 -4.50
C ARG A 2 -67.74 13.76 -5.82
N LYS A 3 -66.51 14.25 -6.03
CA LYS A 3 -65.54 13.66 -6.96
C LYS A 3 -64.14 14.20 -6.67
N MET A 4 -63.72 14.33 -5.44
CA MET A 4 -62.36 14.77 -5.07
C MET A 4 -61.76 14.00 -3.91
N LEU A 5 -61.86 12.68 -3.90
CA LEU A 5 -61.28 11.89 -2.81
C LEU A 5 -60.61 10.60 -3.26
N SER A 6 -60.20 10.48 -4.51
CA SER A 6 -59.55 9.24 -4.99
C SER A 6 -58.17 9.43 -5.57
N ALA A 7 -57.58 10.63 -5.56
CA ALA A 7 -56.29 10.88 -6.14
C ALA A 7 -55.14 10.96 -5.13
N ALA A 8 -55.42 10.96 -3.84
CA ALA A 8 -54.38 11.12 -2.81
C ALA A 8 -53.83 9.82 -2.22
N LEU A 9 -54.40 8.68 -2.56
CA LEU A 9 -54.00 7.42 -1.98
C LEU A 9 -53.11 6.53 -2.88
N LEU A 10 -52.80 6.99 -4.06
CA LEU A 10 -51.96 6.24 -5.02
C LEU A 10 -50.52 6.77 -5.12
N MET A 11 -50.16 7.79 -4.35
CA MET A 11 -48.87 8.42 -4.41
C MET A 11 -47.90 8.10 -3.25
N CYS A 12 -48.31 7.22 -2.32
CA CYS A 12 -47.50 6.87 -1.15
C CYS A 12 -46.87 5.47 -1.17
N MET A 13 -46.96 4.71 -2.26
CA MET A 13 -46.36 3.38 -2.35
C MET A 13 -45.21 3.24 -3.34
N ALA A 14 -44.64 4.34 -3.84
CA ALA A 14 -43.56 4.30 -4.83
C ALA A 14 -42.19 4.75 -4.32
N THR A 15 -42.01 4.80 -3.01
CA THR A 15 -40.66 5.16 -2.48
C THR A 15 -40.40 4.28 -1.30
N LEU A 16 -39.58 3.25 -1.52
CA LEU A 16 -38.66 2.61 -0.57
C LEU A 16 -38.21 1.23 -1.06
N LEU A 17 -37.79 1.15 -2.35
CA LEU A 17 -36.77 0.18 -2.70
C LEU A 17 -35.43 0.91 -2.74
N SER A 18 -34.99 1.40 -1.60
CA SER A 18 -33.56 1.63 -1.36
C SER A 18 -32.93 0.25 -1.41
N THR A 19 -32.34 -0.07 -2.53
CA THR A 19 -31.42 -1.18 -2.71
C THR A 19 -30.30 -0.96 -1.67
N LEU A 20 -30.42 -1.65 -0.54
CA LEU A 20 -29.28 -1.91 0.32
C LEU A 20 -28.29 -2.68 -0.55
N SER A 21 -27.36 -1.97 -1.19
CA SER A 21 -26.15 -2.55 -1.71
C SER A 21 -25.39 -3.06 -0.48
N MET A 22 -25.65 -4.33 -0.13
CA MET A 22 -24.78 -5.00 0.82
C MET A 22 -23.37 -4.90 0.27
N PRO A 23 -22.39 -4.41 1.04
CA PRO A 23 -21.01 -4.50 0.62
C PRO A 23 -20.77 -5.98 0.31
N THR A 24 -20.45 -6.28 -0.94
CA THR A 24 -19.97 -7.60 -1.33
C THR A 24 -18.74 -7.84 -0.46
N VAL A 25 -18.88 -8.67 0.56
CA VAL A 25 -17.73 -9.18 1.31
C VAL A 25 -16.97 -10.00 0.28
N LEU A 26 -15.97 -9.36 -0.35
CA LEU A 26 -15.02 -10.05 -1.20
C LEU A 26 -14.45 -11.18 -0.34
N ALA A 27 -14.71 -12.42 -0.76
CA ALA A 27 -14.15 -13.59 -0.11
C ALA A 27 -12.65 -13.34 0.05
N ARG A 28 -12.14 -13.41 1.29
CA ARG A 28 -10.70 -13.24 1.57
C ARG A 28 -9.95 -14.16 0.60
N PRO A 29 -9.13 -13.63 -0.29
CA PRO A 29 -8.27 -14.49 -1.09
C PRO A 29 -7.29 -15.14 -0.10
N ASN A 30 -7.50 -16.43 0.17
CA ASN A 30 -6.49 -17.25 0.85
C ASN A 30 -5.34 -17.37 -0.15
N GLY A 31 -4.32 -16.52 0.00
CA GLY A 31 -3.24 -16.54 -0.97
C GLY A 31 -2.16 -15.49 -0.72
N ILE A 32 -1.18 -15.53 -1.58
CA ILE A 32 -0.11 -14.55 -1.65
C ILE A 32 -0.51 -13.53 -2.71
N LEU A 33 -0.67 -12.28 -2.30
CA LEU A 33 -0.76 -11.14 -3.23
C LEU A 33 0.64 -10.84 -3.75
N LYS A 34 0.75 -10.62 -5.04
CA LYS A 34 2.01 -10.36 -5.74
C LYS A 34 1.93 -9.05 -6.50
N CYS A 35 2.91 -8.18 -6.29
CA CYS A 35 3.02 -6.91 -6.99
C CYS A 35 4.46 -6.69 -7.47
N GLU A 36 4.59 -5.99 -8.57
CA GLU A 36 5.83 -5.39 -9.02
C GLU A 36 6.00 -4.01 -8.37
N LEU A 37 7.25 -3.66 -8.07
CA LEU A 37 7.64 -2.38 -7.50
C LEU A 37 8.50 -1.59 -8.47
N SER A 38 8.24 -0.29 -8.55
CA SER A 38 9.14 0.69 -9.15
C SER A 38 9.21 1.90 -8.25
N MET A 39 10.40 2.31 -7.82
CA MET A 39 10.58 3.40 -6.87
C MET A 39 11.84 4.21 -7.17
N GLU A 40 11.86 5.43 -6.67
CA GLU A 40 12.98 6.36 -6.74
C GLU A 40 13.28 6.91 -5.35
N ILE A 41 14.58 7.11 -5.05
CA ILE A 41 14.98 7.74 -3.79
C ILE A 41 14.56 9.22 -3.80
N ASN A 42 13.95 9.66 -2.71
CA ASN A 42 13.66 11.06 -2.47
C ASN A 42 14.70 11.64 -1.51
N TRP A 43 15.74 12.28 -2.03
CA TRP A 43 16.80 12.86 -1.21
C TRP A 43 16.32 13.94 -0.24
N GLY A 44 15.08 14.45 -0.38
CA GLY A 44 14.48 15.40 0.55
C GLY A 44 14.42 14.89 1.98
N PHE A 45 14.32 13.57 2.19
CA PHE A 45 14.26 12.96 3.52
C PHE A 45 15.51 13.26 4.39
N LEU A 46 16.66 13.55 3.76
CA LEU A 46 17.87 13.93 4.49
C LEU A 46 17.75 15.32 5.14
N LEU A 47 16.88 16.18 4.63
CA LEU A 47 16.61 17.52 5.14
C LEU A 47 15.38 17.55 6.04
N ASP A 48 14.39 16.73 5.72
CA ASP A 48 13.15 16.57 6.49
C ASP A 48 12.84 15.07 6.67
N PRO A 49 13.11 14.49 7.85
CA PRO A 49 12.83 13.08 8.13
C PRO A 49 11.34 12.69 8.09
N SER A 50 10.42 13.65 7.98
CA SER A 50 9.00 13.37 7.77
C SER A 50 8.67 13.06 6.31
N GLU A 51 9.56 13.40 5.39
CA GLU A 51 9.43 13.03 3.97
C GLU A 51 9.74 11.55 3.74
N PRO A 52 9.09 10.91 2.77
CA PRO A 52 9.43 9.54 2.39
C PRO A 52 10.85 9.47 1.82
N SER A 53 11.60 8.45 2.21
CA SER A 53 12.94 8.14 1.65
C SER A 53 12.87 7.57 0.24
N PHE A 54 11.80 6.81 -0.07
CA PHE A 54 11.49 6.35 -1.42
C PHE A 54 10.03 6.64 -1.78
N ILE A 55 9.82 7.00 -3.04
CA ILE A 55 8.50 7.20 -3.64
C ILE A 55 8.41 6.32 -4.87
N GLY A 56 7.28 5.64 -5.06
CA GLY A 56 7.13 4.74 -6.19
C GLY A 56 5.70 4.31 -6.47
N THR A 57 5.60 3.21 -7.17
CA THR A 57 4.34 2.56 -7.53
C THR A 57 4.39 1.07 -7.27
N VAL A 58 3.23 0.51 -6.99
CA VAL A 58 2.97 -0.92 -6.97
C VAL A 58 2.00 -1.25 -8.09
N SER A 59 2.19 -2.39 -8.73
CA SER A 59 1.28 -2.89 -9.78
C SER A 59 1.15 -4.41 -9.73
N GLY A 60 -0.04 -4.92 -10.00
CA GLY A 60 -0.36 -6.34 -9.93
C GLY A 60 -1.65 -6.59 -9.18
N ASP A 61 -1.62 -7.42 -8.14
CA ASP A 61 -2.81 -7.66 -7.32
C ASP A 61 -3.25 -6.41 -6.54
N ILE A 62 -2.31 -5.50 -6.25
CA ILE A 62 -2.56 -4.16 -5.71
C ILE A 62 -1.97 -3.16 -6.69
N ASN A 63 -2.72 -2.09 -6.98
CA ASN A 63 -2.26 -1.01 -7.84
C ASN A 63 -2.36 0.33 -7.10
N GLY A 64 -1.25 1.09 -7.05
CA GLY A 64 -1.23 2.34 -6.31
C GLY A 64 0.16 2.98 -6.21
N TYR A 65 0.23 4.02 -5.37
CA TYR A 65 1.46 4.73 -5.01
C TYR A 65 2.07 4.13 -3.76
N LEU A 66 3.39 4.01 -3.72
CA LEU A 66 4.18 3.53 -2.58
C LEU A 66 5.01 4.68 -2.01
N TYR A 67 4.97 4.80 -0.69
CA TYR A 67 5.78 5.72 0.09
C TYR A 67 6.50 4.95 1.19
N ILE A 68 7.82 5.09 1.28
CA ILE A 68 8.66 4.42 2.28
C ILE A 68 9.35 5.49 3.12
N TYR A 69 9.33 5.32 4.44
CA TYR A 69 9.87 6.27 5.41
C TYR A 69 10.91 5.55 6.26
N LEU A 70 12.18 5.88 6.04
CA LEU A 70 13.30 5.37 6.84
C LEU A 70 13.14 5.80 8.30
N LYS A 71 13.27 4.86 9.23
CA LYS A 71 13.23 5.09 10.67
C LYS A 71 14.62 5.00 11.28
N GLU A 72 15.31 3.92 10.99
CA GLU A 72 16.65 3.67 11.49
C GLU A 72 17.49 3.06 10.39
N ALA A 73 18.78 3.41 10.37
CA ALA A 73 19.75 2.79 9.48
C ALA A 73 21.11 2.62 10.19
N SER A 74 21.78 1.52 9.90
CA SER A 74 23.15 1.26 10.30
C SER A 74 23.94 0.68 9.14
N TYR A 75 25.22 0.98 9.08
CA TYR A 75 26.06 0.72 7.90
C TYR A 75 27.27 -0.17 8.23
N PRO A 76 27.10 -1.48 8.52
CA PRO A 76 28.22 -2.39 8.68
C PRO A 76 28.87 -2.69 7.33
N GLY A 77 30.02 -2.06 7.07
CA GLY A 77 30.77 -2.25 5.83
C GLY A 77 30.05 -1.69 4.59
N LYS A 78 29.69 -2.58 3.66
CA LYS A 78 28.98 -2.22 2.40
C LYS A 78 27.51 -2.63 2.41
N THR A 79 26.92 -2.71 3.59
CA THR A 79 25.54 -3.10 3.79
C THR A 79 24.84 -2.07 4.66
N GLU A 80 23.65 -1.70 4.31
CA GLU A 80 22.74 -0.98 5.18
C GLU A 80 21.77 -1.97 5.82
N HIS A 81 21.63 -1.91 7.13
CA HIS A 81 20.53 -2.50 7.87
C HIS A 81 19.56 -1.40 8.19
N PHE A 82 18.32 -1.56 7.83
CA PHE A 82 17.31 -0.52 7.99
C PHE A 82 16.04 -1.05 8.66
N SER A 83 15.31 -0.15 9.30
CA SER A 83 13.90 -0.31 9.63
C SER A 83 13.12 0.85 9.04
N GLU A 84 11.93 0.56 8.55
CA GLU A 84 11.11 1.57 7.89
C GLU A 84 9.61 1.33 8.09
N THR A 85 8.83 2.38 7.90
CA THR A 85 7.39 2.28 7.71
C THR A 85 7.06 2.59 6.27
N TRP A 86 6.01 1.96 5.77
CA TRP A 86 5.58 2.17 4.39
C TRP A 86 4.07 2.35 4.32
N LYS A 87 3.65 2.99 3.22
CA LYS A 87 2.26 3.24 2.91
C LYS A 87 2.02 3.03 1.42
N ILE A 88 1.02 2.23 1.10
CA ILE A 88 0.46 2.14 -0.24
C ILE A 88 -0.86 2.92 -0.23
N VAL A 89 -1.04 3.81 -1.20
CA VAL A 89 -2.31 4.47 -1.49
C VAL A 89 -2.80 3.91 -2.82
N THR A 90 -3.85 3.10 -2.77
CA THR A 90 -4.39 2.47 -3.99
C THR A 90 -5.03 3.51 -4.89
N TYR A 91 -5.15 3.22 -6.18
CA TYR A 91 -5.80 4.15 -7.11
C TYR A 91 -7.28 4.40 -6.80
N ASP A 92 -7.91 3.51 -6.03
CA ASP A 92 -9.29 3.67 -5.54
C ASP A 92 -9.39 4.50 -4.25
N GLY A 93 -8.22 4.93 -3.69
CA GLY A 93 -8.14 5.77 -2.50
C GLY A 93 -8.03 5.02 -1.18
N ASP A 94 -8.04 3.69 -1.18
CA ASP A 94 -7.77 2.88 0.01
C ASP A 94 -6.30 2.95 0.41
N THR A 95 -6.00 2.65 1.67
CA THR A 95 -4.62 2.66 2.19
C THR A 95 -4.24 1.30 2.78
N ILE A 96 -2.96 0.95 2.63
CA ILE A 96 -2.34 -0.21 3.29
C ILE A 96 -1.03 0.30 3.87
N GLU A 97 -0.82 0.11 5.17
CA GLU A 97 0.36 0.61 5.87
C GLU A 97 1.01 -0.50 6.68
N GLY A 98 2.30 -0.39 6.89
CA GLY A 98 3.02 -1.36 7.68
C GLY A 98 4.42 -0.90 8.08
N PHE A 99 5.13 -1.83 8.65
CA PHE A 99 6.55 -1.67 8.97
C PHE A 99 7.31 -2.89 8.49
N ASP A 100 8.59 -2.70 8.28
CA ASP A 100 9.53 -3.77 8.00
C ASP A 100 10.95 -3.44 8.45
N GLU A 101 11.78 -4.48 8.39
CA GLU A 101 13.21 -4.42 8.62
C GLU A 101 13.90 -5.15 7.48
N GLY A 102 15.05 -4.66 7.07
CA GLY A 102 15.71 -5.21 5.92
C GLY A 102 17.20 -4.92 5.84
N VAL A 103 17.75 -5.38 4.73
CA VAL A 103 19.15 -5.16 4.37
C VAL A 103 19.26 -4.74 2.92
N TRP A 104 20.13 -3.78 2.67
CA TRP A 104 20.51 -3.33 1.33
C TRP A 104 22.03 -3.45 1.15
N SER A 105 22.44 -4.23 0.20
CA SER A 105 23.85 -4.43 -0.12
C SER A 105 24.30 -3.48 -1.23
N PHE A 106 25.18 -2.55 -0.92
CA PHE A 106 25.77 -1.64 -1.88
C PHE A 106 26.78 -2.32 -2.82
N HIS A 107 27.18 -3.57 -2.53
CA HIS A 107 28.08 -4.32 -3.38
C HIS A 107 27.39 -4.91 -4.60
N ASN A 108 26.22 -5.52 -4.39
CA ASN A 108 25.46 -6.17 -5.46
C ASN A 108 24.14 -5.45 -5.78
N LEU A 109 23.89 -4.31 -5.11
CA LEU A 109 22.75 -3.44 -5.30
C LEU A 109 21.39 -4.12 -5.00
N LYS A 110 21.41 -5.19 -4.20
CA LYS A 110 20.22 -5.95 -3.82
C LYS A 110 19.73 -5.54 -2.44
N TRP A 111 18.42 -5.52 -2.29
CA TRP A 111 17.75 -5.32 -1.03
C TRP A 111 16.68 -6.38 -0.80
N VAL A 112 16.42 -6.65 0.47
CA VAL A 112 15.33 -7.50 0.94
C VAL A 112 14.84 -6.98 2.28
N ALA A 113 13.53 -6.94 2.47
CA ALA A 113 12.92 -6.62 3.74
C ALA A 113 11.72 -7.50 4.03
N ASN A 114 11.42 -7.65 5.32
CA ASN A 114 10.32 -8.44 5.83
C ASN A 114 9.64 -7.66 6.94
N GLY A 115 8.32 -7.72 6.97
CA GLY A 115 7.54 -7.00 7.95
C GLY A 115 6.10 -7.43 8.01
N ARG A 116 5.23 -6.49 8.41
CA ARG A 116 3.80 -6.75 8.59
C ARG A 116 2.97 -5.55 8.19
N VAL A 117 1.77 -5.85 7.71
CA VAL A 117 0.69 -4.86 7.55
C VAL A 117 0.15 -4.51 8.94
N THR A 118 0.20 -3.23 9.31
CA THR A 118 -0.31 -2.73 10.60
C THR A 118 -1.67 -2.08 10.49
N SER A 119 -1.98 -1.50 9.32
CA SER A 119 -3.24 -0.84 9.04
C SER A 119 -3.63 -1.04 7.58
N ALA A 120 -4.92 -1.15 7.32
CA ALA A 120 -5.46 -1.16 5.96
C ALA A 120 -6.92 -0.70 5.97
N SER A 121 -7.35 -0.02 4.90
CA SER A 121 -8.70 0.48 4.75
C SER A 121 -9.49 -0.24 3.65
N GLY A 122 -10.80 -0.02 3.61
CA GLY A 122 -11.70 -0.45 2.56
C GLY A 122 -11.62 -1.94 2.25
N ALA A 123 -11.47 -2.25 0.99
CA ALA A 123 -11.39 -3.63 0.49
C ALA A 123 -10.18 -4.41 1.03
N TRP A 124 -9.14 -3.72 1.52
CA TRP A 124 -7.88 -4.31 1.99
C TRP A 124 -7.80 -4.53 3.50
N SER A 125 -8.84 -4.16 4.26
CA SER A 125 -8.86 -4.26 5.74
C SER A 125 -8.54 -5.66 6.27
N TYR A 126 -8.77 -6.71 5.49
CA TYR A 126 -8.45 -8.09 5.84
C TYR A 126 -6.94 -8.40 5.87
N LEU A 127 -6.09 -7.49 5.32
CA LEU A 127 -4.64 -7.65 5.30
C LEU A 127 -3.97 -7.28 6.63
N VAL A 128 -4.68 -6.66 7.57
CA VAL A 128 -4.08 -6.30 8.87
C VAL A 128 -3.52 -7.55 9.57
N GLY A 129 -2.23 -7.48 9.93
CA GLY A 129 -1.48 -8.61 10.49
C GLY A 129 -0.86 -9.55 9.46
N ALA A 130 -1.12 -9.37 8.16
CA ALA A 130 -0.49 -10.14 7.10
C ALA A 130 1.04 -9.94 7.10
N ASN A 131 1.78 -10.97 6.70
CA ASN A 131 3.21 -10.84 6.47
C ASN A 131 3.45 -10.08 5.17
N PHE A 132 4.42 -9.18 5.21
CA PHE A 132 4.88 -8.37 4.10
C PHE A 132 6.34 -8.73 3.80
N GLN A 133 6.66 -8.98 2.56
CA GLN A 133 8.01 -9.23 2.11
C GLN A 133 8.22 -8.54 0.78
N TYR A 134 9.32 -7.82 0.62
CA TYR A 134 9.71 -7.28 -0.66
C TYR A 134 11.20 -7.41 -0.89
N SER A 135 11.61 -7.46 -2.15
CA SER A 135 13.00 -7.61 -2.55
C SER A 135 13.21 -7.09 -3.96
N GLY A 136 14.42 -6.67 -4.24
CA GLY A 136 14.76 -6.17 -5.56
C GLY A 136 16.19 -5.69 -5.71
N THR A 137 16.39 -4.82 -6.68
CA THR A 137 17.67 -4.22 -6.99
C THR A 137 17.53 -2.72 -7.19
N THR A 138 18.63 -1.99 -6.97
CA THR A 138 18.70 -0.56 -7.27
C THR A 138 19.74 -0.27 -8.35
N THR A 139 19.69 0.92 -8.93
CA THR A 139 20.83 1.52 -9.62
C THR A 139 21.93 1.85 -8.61
N PRO A 140 23.20 2.06 -9.05
CA PRO A 140 24.29 2.48 -8.18
C PRO A 140 23.97 3.77 -7.42
N VAL A 141 24.43 3.84 -6.15
CA VAL A 141 24.22 4.98 -5.26
C VAL A 141 25.47 5.85 -5.25
N TYR A 142 25.36 7.05 -5.77
CA TYR A 142 26.45 8.04 -5.81
C TYR A 142 26.22 9.22 -4.84
N GLY A 143 25.08 9.20 -4.11
CA GLY A 143 24.67 10.30 -3.25
C GLY A 143 23.92 11.42 -3.96
N PRO A 144 23.34 12.36 -3.17
CA PRO A 144 22.54 13.44 -3.74
C PRO A 144 23.37 14.36 -4.65
N PRO A 145 22.78 14.91 -5.73
CA PRO A 145 21.37 14.76 -6.13
C PRO A 145 21.14 13.61 -7.13
N THR A 146 22.05 12.64 -7.26
CA THR A 146 21.95 11.58 -8.27
C THR A 146 20.72 10.70 -8.00
N PRO A 147 19.82 10.51 -8.96
CA PRO A 147 18.68 9.61 -8.80
C PRO A 147 19.13 8.16 -8.55
N VAL A 148 18.42 7.48 -7.66
CA VAL A 148 18.57 6.04 -7.42
C VAL A 148 17.20 5.41 -7.65
N TYR A 149 17.14 4.53 -8.63
CA TYR A 149 15.92 3.81 -8.98
C TYR A 149 15.97 2.40 -8.41
N GLY A 150 14.86 1.95 -7.85
CA GLY A 150 14.68 0.59 -7.37
C GLY A 150 13.56 -0.12 -8.13
N THR A 151 13.76 -1.39 -8.42
CA THR A 151 12.73 -2.27 -8.96
C THR A 151 12.74 -3.59 -8.22
N GLY A 152 11.58 -4.20 -8.03
CA GLY A 152 11.49 -5.45 -7.30
C GLY A 152 10.08 -6.02 -7.25
N THR A 153 9.90 -6.96 -6.34
CA THR A 153 8.62 -7.62 -6.11
C THR A 153 8.19 -7.50 -4.65
N LEU A 154 6.90 -7.36 -4.45
CA LEU A 154 6.23 -7.34 -3.16
C LEU A 154 5.32 -8.55 -3.04
N HIS A 155 5.38 -9.22 -1.91
CA HIS A 155 4.48 -10.30 -1.53
C HIS A 155 3.78 -9.96 -0.21
N ILE A 156 2.46 -10.06 -0.17
CA ILE A 156 1.68 -9.98 1.06
C ILE A 156 0.96 -11.31 1.25
N THR A 157 1.26 -11.99 2.35
CA THR A 157 0.66 -13.28 2.68
C THR A 157 -0.37 -13.09 3.77
N SER A 158 -1.65 -13.15 3.41
CA SER A 158 -2.74 -13.13 4.39
C SER A 158 -2.71 -14.42 5.21
N ARG A 159 -2.91 -14.31 6.53
CA ARG A 159 -3.16 -15.49 7.36
C ARG A 159 -4.61 -15.92 7.18
N PRO A 160 -4.86 -17.24 7.16
CA PRO A 160 -6.23 -17.77 7.12
C PRO A 160 -7.05 -17.37 8.34
#